data_d8b1900a2cdb73ea030bd236f5e12246
#
_entry.id   d8b1900a2cdb73ea030bd236f5e12246
#
_cell.length_a   1.000
_cell.length_b   1.000
_cell.length_c   1.000
_cell.angle_alpha   90.00
_cell.angle_beta   90.00
_cell.angle_gamma   90.00
#
_symmetry.space_group_name_H-M   'P 1'
#
loop_
_entity.id
_entity.type
_entity.pdbx_description
1 polymer ?
#
loop_
_entity_poly.entity_id
_entity_poly.type
_entity_poly.pdbx_seq_one_letter_code
_entity_poly.pdbx_strand_id
1 'polypeptide(L)'
;TWICCDVCETWYHVRCLKMTVEEFEVIDQYHCPDCSPKAGPILRKSSRRQGRINYADLVNGIVSHQSKWRVLLESHQFQPDKFERIQGKDLTVDWLRVTGFREPIIVKQDEDGTTDGLDMKMPEATLTVDDVRDLVGADTSVEVIDVATQSEQVDWNMGSWADYFKTEPKDRVYNVISLEITGTPLADKVRRPKVVRELDWIENFWPEALRPTEFPKVQLYCLMSVRDSYTDFHIDFAGSSVFYHILSGSKTFYFVEPTPTNLRKYAKWSSSADQSTTFFGEEVPGKCHKVELTQGDTMMIPAGWIHAVYTPSSSVVIGGNFVHSINIPMQYRVAEIEIETDVPPKFRFPYFEKLNWFVALGCFQRGPGMTTDDLRCVCVTTPPIPEII
;
A
#
# COMPACT_ATOMS: atom_id res chain seq x y z
N THR A 1 -13.31 2.31 -29.60
CA THR A 1 -12.12 2.69 -28.80
C THR A 1 -12.24 4.16 -28.45
N TRP A 2 -12.00 4.49 -27.19
CA TRP A 2 -12.07 5.82 -26.62
C TRP A 2 -10.72 6.23 -26.06
N ILE A 3 -10.43 7.54 -26.06
CA ILE A 3 -9.22 8.13 -25.47
C ILE A 3 -9.62 9.31 -24.57
N CYS A 4 -9.03 9.36 -23.38
CA CYS A 4 -9.24 10.44 -22.42
C CYS A 4 -8.14 11.50 -22.57
N CYS A 5 -8.52 12.77 -22.52
CA CYS A 5 -7.54 13.84 -22.45
C CYS A 5 -6.89 13.89 -21.06
N ASP A 6 -5.57 13.84 -21.00
CA ASP A 6 -4.80 13.85 -19.74
C ASP A 6 -4.83 15.21 -19.01
N VAL A 7 -5.44 16.24 -19.61
CA VAL A 7 -5.51 17.57 -19.02
C VAL A 7 -6.93 17.90 -18.51
N CYS A 8 -7.96 17.69 -19.35
CA CYS A 8 -9.33 18.06 -19.00
C CYS A 8 -10.24 16.86 -18.73
N GLU A 9 -9.70 15.65 -18.78
CA GLU A 9 -10.39 14.37 -18.50
C GLU A 9 -11.60 14.10 -19.39
N THR A 10 -11.76 14.82 -20.50
CA THR A 10 -12.83 14.60 -21.46
C THR A 10 -12.50 13.41 -22.36
N TRP A 11 -13.49 12.55 -22.59
CA TRP A 11 -13.37 11.36 -23.42
C TRP A 11 -13.74 11.63 -24.88
N TYR A 12 -12.93 11.14 -25.78
CA TYR A 12 -13.10 11.27 -27.22
C TYR A 12 -13.13 9.90 -27.90
N HIS A 13 -13.99 9.74 -28.88
CA HIS A 13 -13.98 8.55 -29.70
C HIS A 13 -12.84 8.64 -30.72
N VAL A 14 -11.93 7.64 -30.74
CA VAL A 14 -10.70 7.67 -31.57
C VAL A 14 -11.01 7.91 -33.06
N ARG A 15 -12.10 7.31 -33.57
CA ARG A 15 -12.55 7.57 -34.97
C ARG A 15 -12.98 9.03 -35.22
N CYS A 16 -13.57 9.69 -34.22
CA CYS A 16 -13.95 11.10 -34.34
C CYS A 16 -12.75 12.03 -34.40
N LEU A 17 -11.65 11.60 -33.83
CA LEU A 17 -10.35 12.30 -33.89
C LEU A 17 -9.59 11.99 -35.19
N LYS A 18 -10.16 11.14 -36.07
CA LYS A 18 -9.53 10.66 -37.31
C LYS A 18 -8.17 9.98 -37.10
N MET A 19 -8.00 9.33 -35.96
CA MET A 19 -6.79 8.60 -35.60
C MET A 19 -6.94 7.14 -35.97
N THR A 20 -5.86 6.52 -36.44
CA THR A 20 -5.81 5.07 -36.65
C THR A 20 -5.57 4.33 -35.31
N VAL A 21 -5.77 3.02 -35.30
CA VAL A 21 -5.52 2.21 -34.11
C VAL A 21 -4.02 2.23 -33.77
N GLU A 22 -3.17 2.15 -34.79
CA GLU A 22 -1.71 2.19 -34.64
C GLU A 22 -1.22 3.53 -34.07
N GLU A 23 -1.83 4.64 -34.49
CA GLU A 23 -1.55 5.97 -33.95
C GLU A 23 -1.99 6.09 -32.49
N PHE A 24 -3.12 5.49 -32.14
CA PHE A 24 -3.64 5.47 -30.77
C PHE A 24 -2.74 4.64 -29.83
N GLU A 25 -2.29 3.47 -30.26
CA GLU A 25 -1.48 2.56 -29.44
C GLU A 25 -0.11 3.13 -29.04
N VAL A 26 0.40 4.08 -29.82
CA VAL A 26 1.70 4.73 -29.55
C VAL A 26 1.59 6.02 -28.74
N ILE A 27 0.37 6.44 -28.37
CA ILE A 27 0.19 7.63 -27.53
C ILE A 27 0.53 7.30 -26.09
N ASP A 28 1.35 8.14 -25.49
CA ASP A 28 1.68 8.12 -24.06
C ASP A 28 0.78 9.09 -23.27
N GLN A 29 0.67 10.34 -23.74
CA GLN A 29 -0.24 11.35 -23.18
C GLN A 29 -1.04 12.00 -24.30
N TYR A 30 -2.35 11.99 -24.16
CA TYR A 30 -3.26 12.60 -25.11
C TYR A 30 -3.73 13.97 -24.63
N HIS A 31 -3.49 14.98 -25.43
CA HIS A 31 -4.02 16.33 -25.23
C HIS A 31 -5.07 16.61 -26.30
N CYS A 32 -6.32 16.89 -25.90
CA CYS A 32 -7.38 17.22 -26.85
C CYS A 32 -7.08 18.56 -27.55
N PRO A 33 -7.78 18.88 -28.67
CA PRO A 33 -7.56 20.10 -29.41
C PRO A 33 -7.64 21.40 -28.58
N ASP A 34 -8.50 21.40 -27.55
CA ASP A 34 -8.69 22.58 -26.68
C ASP A 34 -7.58 22.72 -25.63
N CYS A 35 -6.99 21.60 -25.21
CA CYS A 35 -5.92 21.57 -24.19
C CYS A 35 -4.51 21.63 -24.81
N SER A 36 -4.33 21.12 -26.01
CA SER A 36 -3.04 21.10 -26.71
C SER A 36 -2.34 22.49 -26.84
N PRO A 37 -3.04 23.61 -27.02
CA PRO A 37 -2.38 24.91 -27.06
C PRO A 37 -1.71 25.33 -25.73
N LYS A 38 -2.17 24.79 -24.60
CA LYS A 38 -1.65 25.11 -23.26
C LYS A 38 -0.73 24.01 -22.71
N ALA A 39 -1.03 22.77 -23.00
CA ALA A 39 -0.33 21.60 -22.46
C ALA A 39 0.75 21.04 -23.40
N GLY A 40 0.85 21.58 -24.62
CA GLY A 40 1.76 21.09 -25.64
C GLY A 40 1.17 19.95 -26.50
N PRO A 41 1.95 19.45 -27.48
CA PRO A 41 1.48 18.41 -28.39
C PRO A 41 1.27 17.06 -27.69
N ILE A 42 0.54 16.16 -28.35
CA ILE A 42 0.38 14.76 -27.92
C ILE A 42 1.76 14.13 -27.75
N LEU A 43 2.02 13.54 -26.57
CA LEU A 43 3.25 12.81 -26.33
C LEU A 43 3.07 11.36 -26.83
N ARG A 44 4.05 10.89 -27.59
CA ARG A 44 4.07 9.52 -28.10
C ARG A 44 5.08 8.70 -27.30
N LYS A 45 4.79 7.41 -27.08
CA LYS A 45 5.71 6.45 -26.48
C LYS A 45 7.04 6.51 -27.24
N SER A 46 8.14 6.76 -26.55
CA SER A 46 9.46 6.84 -27.16
C SER A 46 9.80 5.53 -27.87
N SER A 47 10.08 5.61 -29.17
CA SER A 47 10.58 4.45 -29.96
C SER A 47 12.03 4.07 -29.63
N ARG A 48 12.69 4.78 -28.74
CA ARG A 48 13.99 4.39 -28.21
C ARG A 48 13.82 3.24 -27.21
N ARG A 49 13.77 2.03 -27.74
CA ARG A 49 14.11 0.80 -27.02
C ARG A 49 15.59 0.87 -26.58
N GLN A 50 15.92 1.70 -25.61
CA GLN A 50 17.09 1.48 -24.78
C GLN A 50 16.68 0.44 -23.75
N GLY A 51 17.09 -0.82 -23.99
CA GLY A 51 17.18 -1.89 -23.02
C GLY A 51 16.04 -2.00 -22.01
N ARG A 52 14.79 -2.21 -22.45
CA ARG A 52 13.78 -2.77 -21.53
C ARG A 52 14.38 -4.07 -20.99
N ILE A 53 14.64 -4.08 -19.69
CA ILE A 53 15.01 -5.31 -19.00
C ILE A 53 13.84 -6.27 -19.21
N ASN A 54 14.10 -7.39 -19.91
CA ASN A 54 13.09 -8.40 -20.09
C ASN A 54 12.94 -9.16 -18.78
N TYR A 55 11.87 -8.90 -18.06
CA TYR A 55 11.57 -9.57 -16.79
C TYR A 55 11.48 -11.09 -16.93
N ALA A 56 11.05 -11.59 -18.11
CA ALA A 56 11.05 -13.02 -18.39
C ALA A 56 12.49 -13.62 -18.36
N ASP A 57 13.49 -12.89 -18.81
CA ASP A 57 14.89 -13.33 -18.74
C ASP A 57 15.42 -13.34 -17.30
N LEU A 58 14.92 -12.43 -16.45
CA LEU A 58 15.20 -12.43 -15.01
C LEU A 58 14.51 -13.59 -14.27
N VAL A 59 13.32 -14.01 -14.70
CA VAL A 59 12.60 -15.17 -14.15
C VAL A 59 13.31 -16.48 -14.51
N ASN A 60 13.96 -16.56 -15.68
CA ASN A 60 14.59 -17.79 -16.19
C ASN A 60 16.00 -18.06 -15.64
N GLY A 61 16.45 -17.32 -14.61
CA GLY A 61 17.69 -17.66 -13.87
C GLY A 61 19.00 -17.37 -14.60
N ILE A 62 19.00 -16.49 -15.61
CA ILE A 62 20.19 -16.14 -16.38
C ILE A 62 21.16 -15.23 -15.59
N VAL A 63 20.72 -14.66 -14.45
CA VAL A 63 21.56 -13.83 -13.57
C VAL A 63 21.89 -14.61 -12.30
N SER A 64 23.12 -15.11 -12.23
CA SER A 64 23.66 -15.85 -11.09
C SER A 64 23.66 -15.02 -9.81
N HIS A 65 23.12 -15.57 -8.71
CA HIS A 65 23.32 -15.20 -7.30
C HIS A 65 22.97 -13.79 -6.80
N GLN A 66 22.56 -12.85 -7.64
CA GLN A 66 22.03 -11.55 -7.18
C GLN A 66 20.51 -11.52 -7.31
N SER A 67 19.82 -10.94 -6.31
CA SER A 67 18.39 -10.71 -6.41
C SER A 67 18.09 -9.90 -7.69
N LYS A 68 17.23 -10.44 -8.56
CA LYS A 68 16.81 -9.76 -9.79
C LYS A 68 16.25 -8.36 -9.50
N TRP A 69 15.51 -8.23 -8.41
CA TRP A 69 14.90 -6.99 -7.97
C TRP A 69 15.94 -5.95 -7.56
N ARG A 70 17.01 -6.38 -6.89
CA ARG A 70 18.10 -5.48 -6.54
C ARG A 70 18.76 -4.90 -7.77
N VAL A 71 19.12 -5.74 -8.76
CA VAL A 71 19.72 -5.29 -10.02
C VAL A 71 18.79 -4.32 -10.76
N LEU A 72 17.49 -4.64 -10.82
CA LEU A 72 16.50 -3.79 -11.43
C LEU A 72 16.43 -2.42 -10.74
N LEU A 73 16.29 -2.41 -9.42
CA LEU A 73 16.16 -1.19 -8.63
C LEU A 73 17.44 -0.33 -8.69
N GLU A 74 18.63 -0.95 -8.72
CA GLU A 74 19.91 -0.25 -8.88
C GLU A 74 20.08 0.35 -10.29
N SER A 75 19.42 -0.23 -11.31
CA SER A 75 19.49 0.26 -12.70
C SER A 75 18.55 1.45 -12.97
N HIS A 76 17.59 1.72 -12.09
CA HIS A 76 16.61 2.79 -12.25
C HIS A 76 17.00 4.04 -11.46
N GLN A 77 16.64 5.21 -12.01
CA GLN A 77 16.75 6.48 -11.31
C GLN A 77 15.41 6.83 -10.64
N PHE A 78 15.45 7.01 -9.34
CA PHE A 78 14.31 7.42 -8.53
C PHE A 78 14.48 8.87 -8.09
N GLN A 79 13.34 9.55 -7.87
CA GLN A 79 13.34 10.85 -7.22
C GLN A 79 13.79 10.69 -5.76
N PRO A 80 14.51 11.67 -5.23
CA PRO A 80 14.92 11.64 -3.82
C PRO A 80 13.70 11.69 -2.90
N ASP A 81 13.92 11.26 -1.68
CA ASP A 81 12.97 11.40 -0.58
C ASP A 81 12.59 12.88 -0.36
N LYS A 82 11.28 13.14 -0.34
CA LYS A 82 10.72 14.48 -0.11
C LYS A 82 9.78 14.55 1.08
N PHE A 83 9.53 13.39 1.72
CA PHE A 83 8.49 13.27 2.72
C PHE A 83 8.90 13.90 4.06
N GLU A 84 7.90 14.46 4.73
CA GLU A 84 8.11 15.18 5.98
C GLU A 84 8.52 14.22 7.11
N ARG A 85 9.45 14.69 7.93
CA ARG A 85 9.85 14.04 9.16
C ARG A 85 9.44 14.90 10.33
N ILE A 86 8.60 14.35 11.19
CA ILE A 86 8.06 15.07 12.34
C ILE A 86 8.40 14.37 13.64
N GLN A 87 8.32 15.10 14.73
CA GLN A 87 8.37 14.54 16.07
C GLN A 87 7.06 13.80 16.36
N GLY A 88 7.14 12.65 17.05
CA GLY A 88 5.94 11.87 17.34
C GLY A 88 4.88 12.63 18.14
N LYS A 89 5.29 13.53 19.04
CA LYS A 89 4.39 14.40 19.82
C LYS A 89 3.59 15.38 18.96
N ASP A 90 4.10 15.75 17.78
CA ASP A 90 3.48 16.70 16.86
C ASP A 90 2.49 15.99 15.89
N LEU A 91 2.57 14.66 15.80
CA LEU A 91 1.65 13.84 14.99
C LEU A 91 0.32 13.66 15.74
N THR A 92 -0.57 14.62 15.57
CA THR A 92 -1.89 14.65 16.20
C THR A 92 -3.01 14.52 15.16
N VAL A 93 -4.23 14.18 15.61
CA VAL A 93 -5.42 14.15 14.75
C VAL A 93 -5.68 15.52 14.12
N ASP A 94 -5.53 16.60 14.89
CA ASP A 94 -5.74 17.95 14.38
C ASP A 94 -4.70 18.32 13.31
N TRP A 95 -3.45 17.93 13.52
CA TRP A 95 -2.40 18.15 12.52
C TRP A 95 -2.72 17.39 11.22
N LEU A 96 -3.14 16.13 11.31
CA LEU A 96 -3.54 15.33 10.14
C LEU A 96 -4.77 15.91 9.44
N ARG A 97 -5.74 16.46 10.17
CA ARG A 97 -6.92 17.14 9.59
C ARG A 97 -6.53 18.41 8.84
N VAL A 98 -5.66 19.23 9.42
CA VAL A 98 -5.20 20.49 8.81
C VAL A 98 -4.37 20.22 7.55
N THR A 99 -3.45 19.27 7.58
CA THR A 99 -2.60 18.92 6.43
C THR A 99 -3.34 18.07 5.39
N GLY A 100 -4.45 17.44 5.79
CA GLY A 100 -5.25 16.55 4.95
C GLY A 100 -4.63 15.16 4.77
N PHE A 101 -3.57 14.83 5.51
CA PHE A 101 -2.87 13.53 5.44
C PHE A 101 -2.67 13.06 4.00
N ARG A 102 -2.03 13.91 3.19
CA ARG A 102 -1.91 13.70 1.74
C ARG A 102 -0.64 12.99 1.30
N GLU A 103 0.40 13.01 2.12
CA GLU A 103 1.70 12.42 1.83
C GLU A 103 2.16 11.50 2.97
N PRO A 104 3.00 10.48 2.69
CA PRO A 104 3.67 9.70 3.72
C PRO A 104 4.42 10.60 4.73
N ILE A 105 4.34 10.22 6.00
CA ILE A 105 4.95 10.95 7.11
C ILE A 105 5.88 9.99 7.84
N ILE A 106 7.08 10.45 8.18
CA ILE A 106 8.08 9.65 8.87
C ILE A 106 8.31 10.25 10.25
N VAL A 107 8.20 9.41 11.27
CA VAL A 107 8.60 9.72 12.64
C VAL A 107 9.89 8.96 12.91
N LYS A 108 10.96 9.70 13.09
CA LYS A 108 12.27 9.14 13.45
C LYS A 108 12.31 8.81 14.93
N GLN A 109 13.02 7.75 15.26
CA GLN A 109 13.36 7.47 16.63
C GLN A 109 14.23 8.62 17.17
N ASP A 110 13.97 9.07 18.41
CA ASP A 110 14.79 10.08 19.08
C ASP A 110 16.20 9.55 19.37
N GLU A 111 17.15 10.45 19.63
CA GLU A 111 18.56 10.10 19.87
C GLU A 111 18.76 9.15 21.07
N ASP A 112 17.83 9.15 22.02
CA ASP A 112 17.81 8.24 23.19
C ASP A 112 17.13 6.89 22.89
N GLY A 113 16.73 6.63 21.65
CA GLY A 113 16.13 5.38 21.21
C GLY A 113 14.64 5.25 21.52
N THR A 114 13.97 6.34 21.89
CA THR A 114 12.52 6.37 22.11
C THR A 114 11.79 6.90 20.86
N THR A 115 10.58 6.40 20.61
CA THR A 115 9.62 7.00 19.65
C THR A 115 8.70 7.94 20.41
N ASP A 116 9.26 8.77 21.24
CA ASP A 116 8.52 9.55 22.22
C ASP A 116 7.50 10.48 21.56
N GLY A 117 6.30 10.48 22.11
CA GLY A 117 5.18 11.29 21.66
C GLY A 117 4.14 10.56 20.77
N LEU A 118 4.42 9.38 20.23
CA LEU A 118 3.40 8.57 19.52
C LEU A 118 2.43 7.87 20.47
N ASP A 119 2.73 7.81 21.75
CA ASP A 119 1.97 7.03 22.76
C ASP A 119 1.66 5.63 22.26
N MET A 120 2.67 4.98 21.71
CA MET A 120 2.63 3.60 21.24
C MET A 120 3.48 2.70 22.12
N LYS A 121 3.24 1.39 22.04
CA LYS A 121 4.10 0.37 22.63
C LYS A 121 4.43 -0.66 21.56
N MET A 122 5.69 -1.00 21.44
CA MET A 122 6.19 -2.04 20.53
C MET A 122 6.93 -3.10 21.33
N PRO A 123 7.05 -4.33 20.79
CA PRO A 123 7.98 -5.30 21.34
C PRO A 123 9.42 -4.76 21.36
N GLU A 124 10.26 -5.36 22.15
CA GLU A 124 11.70 -5.03 22.15
C GLU A 124 12.32 -5.24 20.77
N ALA A 125 13.23 -4.34 20.38
CA ALA A 125 13.91 -4.40 19.09
C ALA A 125 14.78 -5.69 18.90
N THR A 126 15.02 -6.42 19.98
CA THR A 126 15.69 -7.71 20.00
C THR A 126 14.78 -8.88 19.68
N LEU A 127 13.46 -8.65 19.48
CA LEU A 127 12.50 -9.70 19.16
C LEU A 127 12.93 -10.45 17.89
N THR A 128 13.14 -11.73 18.01
CA THR A 128 13.53 -12.62 16.91
C THR A 128 12.29 -13.26 16.27
N VAL A 129 12.45 -13.84 15.07
CA VAL A 129 11.38 -14.61 14.41
C VAL A 129 11.05 -15.88 15.21
N ASP A 130 11.99 -16.46 15.96
CA ASP A 130 11.70 -17.53 16.90
C ASP A 130 10.78 -17.08 18.04
N ASP A 131 11.02 -15.89 18.59
CA ASP A 131 10.13 -15.31 19.61
C ASP A 131 8.72 -15.03 19.05
N VAL A 132 8.62 -14.57 17.80
CA VAL A 132 7.33 -14.41 17.11
C VAL A 132 6.63 -15.76 17.02
N ARG A 133 7.31 -16.82 16.55
CA ARG A 133 6.76 -18.19 16.50
C ARG A 133 6.23 -18.64 17.86
N ASP A 134 7.01 -18.43 18.91
CA ASP A 134 6.64 -18.89 20.26
C ASP A 134 5.45 -18.11 20.83
N LEU A 135 5.28 -16.83 20.45
CA LEU A 135 4.18 -15.96 20.87
C LEU A 135 2.89 -16.17 20.06
N VAL A 136 2.97 -16.55 18.79
CA VAL A 136 1.78 -16.76 17.96
C VAL A 136 1.41 -18.24 17.79
N GLY A 137 2.34 -19.15 18.09
CA GLY A 137 2.21 -20.60 17.92
C GLY A 137 2.87 -21.12 16.65
N ALA A 138 3.65 -22.20 16.78
CA ALA A 138 4.41 -22.78 15.67
C ALA A 138 3.53 -23.28 14.52
N ASP A 139 2.32 -23.76 14.83
CA ASP A 139 1.36 -24.29 13.85
C ASP A 139 0.51 -23.19 13.18
N THR A 140 0.68 -21.92 13.58
CA THR A 140 -0.04 -20.80 12.96
C THR A 140 0.31 -20.72 11.48
N SER A 141 -0.70 -20.82 10.62
CA SER A 141 -0.53 -20.70 9.17
C SER A 141 -0.01 -19.30 8.80
N VAL A 142 0.93 -19.21 7.87
CA VAL A 142 1.47 -17.97 7.36
C VAL A 142 1.39 -17.93 5.84
N GLU A 143 1.01 -16.76 5.30
CA GLU A 143 1.04 -16.50 3.88
C GLU A 143 2.46 -16.14 3.46
N VAL A 144 3.10 -17.04 2.71
CA VAL A 144 4.46 -16.86 2.21
C VAL A 144 4.42 -16.50 0.74
N ILE A 145 5.10 -15.43 0.37
CA ILE A 145 5.21 -14.97 -1.02
C ILE A 145 6.58 -15.34 -1.56
N ASP A 146 6.60 -16.00 -2.70
CA ASP A 146 7.80 -16.18 -3.50
C ASP A 146 8.18 -14.87 -4.19
N VAL A 147 9.30 -14.30 -3.79
CA VAL A 147 9.76 -12.99 -4.30
C VAL A 147 10.07 -13.02 -5.79
N ALA A 148 10.49 -14.14 -6.32
CA ALA A 148 10.82 -14.26 -7.75
C ALA A 148 9.59 -14.20 -8.65
N THR A 149 8.49 -14.81 -8.23
CA THR A 149 7.26 -14.94 -9.02
C THR A 149 6.12 -14.05 -8.52
N GLN A 150 6.28 -13.42 -7.33
CA GLN A 150 5.25 -12.66 -6.64
C GLN A 150 3.97 -13.50 -6.40
N SER A 151 4.11 -14.81 -6.23
CA SER A 151 3.03 -15.75 -6.00
C SER A 151 3.02 -16.29 -4.58
N GLU A 152 1.82 -16.55 -4.07
CA GLU A 152 1.60 -17.17 -2.77
C GLU A 152 2.06 -18.63 -2.78
N GLN A 153 2.70 -19.06 -1.71
CA GLN A 153 3.11 -20.43 -1.46
C GLN A 153 2.19 -21.04 -0.40
N VAL A 154 1.81 -22.27 -0.60
CA VAL A 154 0.91 -23.01 0.32
C VAL A 154 1.68 -23.83 1.35
N ASP A 155 0.97 -24.29 2.40
CA ASP A 155 1.48 -25.22 3.40
C ASP A 155 2.63 -24.71 4.29
N TRP A 156 2.70 -23.38 4.50
CA TRP A 156 3.63 -22.80 5.45
C TRP A 156 2.95 -22.48 6.79
N ASN A 157 3.71 -22.71 7.86
CA ASN A 157 3.37 -22.28 9.23
C ASN A 157 4.54 -21.53 9.86
N MET A 158 4.31 -20.95 11.04
CA MET A 158 5.34 -20.17 11.74
C MET A 158 6.58 -20.98 12.09
N GLY A 159 6.44 -22.29 12.35
CA GLY A 159 7.59 -23.19 12.60
C GLY A 159 8.50 -23.26 11.38
N SER A 160 7.93 -23.65 10.23
CA SER A 160 8.68 -23.74 8.96
C SER A 160 9.25 -22.39 8.51
N TRP A 161 8.50 -21.29 8.74
CA TRP A 161 8.99 -19.95 8.45
C TRP A 161 10.19 -19.56 9.31
N ALA A 162 10.15 -19.80 10.64
CA ALA A 162 11.25 -19.50 11.54
C ALA A 162 12.53 -20.28 11.18
N ASP A 163 12.39 -21.54 10.77
CA ASP A 163 13.52 -22.36 10.32
C ASP A 163 14.09 -21.83 9.00
N TYR A 164 13.23 -21.50 8.03
CA TYR A 164 13.67 -20.87 6.79
C TYR A 164 14.37 -19.54 7.05
N PHE A 165 13.81 -18.68 7.92
CA PHE A 165 14.36 -17.34 8.17
C PHE A 165 15.81 -17.37 8.68
N LYS A 166 16.19 -18.38 9.43
CA LYS A 166 17.56 -18.59 9.98
C LYS A 166 18.52 -19.22 8.98
N THR A 167 18.00 -20.02 8.04
CA THR A 167 18.85 -20.79 7.11
C THR A 167 19.59 -19.86 6.16
N GLU A 168 20.91 -20.03 6.02
CA GLU A 168 21.75 -19.31 5.05
C GLU A 168 22.73 -20.31 4.40
N PRO A 169 23.06 -20.17 3.12
CA PRO A 169 22.49 -19.22 2.15
C PRO A 169 21.03 -19.57 1.77
N LYS A 170 20.31 -18.60 1.22
CA LYS A 170 18.96 -18.82 0.68
C LYS A 170 19.04 -19.31 -0.76
N ASP A 171 18.51 -20.49 -1.05
CA ASP A 171 18.35 -20.96 -2.43
C ASP A 171 17.26 -20.18 -3.18
N ARG A 172 16.23 -19.75 -2.44
CA ARG A 172 15.11 -18.96 -2.95
C ARG A 172 14.66 -17.96 -1.92
N VAL A 173 14.29 -16.74 -2.34
CA VAL A 173 13.88 -15.67 -1.45
C VAL A 173 12.36 -15.71 -1.29
N TYR A 174 11.92 -15.88 -0.05
CA TYR A 174 10.52 -15.82 0.36
C TYR A 174 10.27 -14.63 1.30
N ASN A 175 9.02 -14.21 1.41
CA ASN A 175 8.61 -13.07 2.22
C ASN A 175 7.29 -13.34 2.94
N VAL A 176 7.14 -12.84 4.17
CA VAL A 176 5.88 -12.82 4.93
C VAL A 176 5.53 -11.37 5.23
N ILE A 177 4.40 -10.91 4.67
CA ILE A 177 3.95 -9.51 4.76
C ILE A 177 2.62 -9.34 5.49
N SER A 178 1.93 -10.41 5.85
CA SER A 178 0.54 -10.37 6.30
C SER A 178 0.23 -11.31 7.47
N LEU A 179 1.20 -11.60 8.36
CA LEU A 179 0.87 -12.34 9.58
C LEU A 179 0.00 -11.48 10.50
N GLU A 180 -1.29 -11.76 10.51
CA GLU A 180 -2.25 -11.10 11.38
C GLU A 180 -2.10 -11.65 12.82
N ILE A 181 -1.91 -10.75 13.79
CA ILE A 181 -1.53 -11.13 15.16
C ILE A 181 -2.60 -10.80 16.23
N THR A 182 -3.77 -10.27 15.84
CA THR A 182 -4.84 -9.95 16.80
C THR A 182 -5.23 -11.16 17.64
N GLY A 183 -5.31 -10.98 18.94
CA GLY A 183 -5.68 -12.03 19.89
C GLY A 183 -4.55 -13.00 20.21
N THR A 184 -3.33 -12.73 19.79
CA THR A 184 -2.14 -13.51 20.17
C THR A 184 -1.37 -12.82 21.31
N PRO A 185 -0.53 -13.56 22.08
CA PRO A 185 0.38 -12.96 23.05
C PRO A 185 1.34 -11.92 22.47
N LEU A 186 1.61 -11.95 21.16
CA LEU A 186 2.39 -10.92 20.51
C LEU A 186 1.61 -9.60 20.42
N ALA A 187 0.31 -9.66 20.12
CA ALA A 187 -0.55 -8.46 20.08
C ALA A 187 -0.60 -7.75 21.44
N ASP A 188 -0.54 -8.48 22.57
CA ASP A 188 -0.56 -7.91 23.93
C ASP A 188 0.68 -7.05 24.21
N LYS A 189 1.75 -7.23 23.43
CA LYS A 189 2.97 -6.41 23.51
C LYS A 189 2.89 -5.14 22.67
N VAL A 190 1.83 -4.97 21.86
CA VAL A 190 1.68 -3.86 20.91
C VAL A 190 0.54 -2.94 21.36
N ARG A 191 0.81 -1.65 21.39
CA ARG A 191 -0.18 -0.59 21.41
C ARG A 191 0.07 0.31 20.22
N ARG A 192 -0.89 0.37 19.29
CA ARG A 192 -0.80 1.20 18.08
C ARG A 192 -0.61 2.68 18.43
N PRO A 193 -0.01 3.51 17.56
CA PRO A 193 0.11 4.95 17.79
C PRO A 193 -1.22 5.60 18.21
N LYS A 194 -1.17 6.55 19.13
CA LYS A 194 -2.37 7.23 19.64
C LYS A 194 -3.24 7.78 18.51
N VAL A 195 -2.62 8.48 17.58
CA VAL A 195 -3.32 9.08 16.42
C VAL A 195 -4.06 8.02 15.57
N VAL A 196 -3.50 6.83 15.42
CA VAL A 196 -4.13 5.70 14.72
C VAL A 196 -5.37 5.23 15.50
N ARG A 197 -5.25 5.02 16.82
CA ARG A 197 -6.37 4.58 17.67
C ARG A 197 -7.50 5.61 17.70
N GLU A 198 -7.18 6.90 17.66
CA GLU A 198 -8.16 7.99 17.66
C GLU A 198 -8.90 8.12 16.32
N LEU A 199 -8.24 7.80 15.19
CA LEU A 199 -8.80 7.92 13.84
C LEU A 199 -9.53 6.67 13.37
N ASP A 200 -9.08 5.50 13.78
CA ASP A 200 -9.49 4.21 13.22
C ASP A 200 -10.99 3.94 13.42
N TRP A 201 -11.72 3.80 12.32
CA TRP A 201 -13.13 3.51 12.35
C TRP A 201 -13.47 2.16 12.95
N ILE A 202 -12.60 1.16 12.82
CA ILE A 202 -12.81 -0.14 13.46
C ILE A 202 -12.80 0.02 14.98
N GLU A 203 -11.85 0.81 15.50
CA GLU A 203 -11.76 1.07 16.95
C GLU A 203 -12.99 1.82 17.47
N ASN A 204 -13.47 2.81 16.70
CA ASN A 204 -14.43 3.80 17.18
C ASN A 204 -15.89 3.48 16.84
N PHE A 205 -16.17 2.60 15.85
CA PHE A 205 -17.52 2.35 15.36
C PHE A 205 -17.89 0.87 15.25
N TRP A 206 -16.92 -0.07 15.25
CA TRP A 206 -17.27 -1.48 15.18
C TRP A 206 -17.92 -1.94 16.48
N PRO A 207 -19.13 -2.55 16.43
CA PRO A 207 -19.84 -2.96 17.65
C PRO A 207 -19.05 -4.02 18.43
N GLU A 208 -18.85 -3.78 19.72
CA GLU A 208 -18.10 -4.69 20.60
C GLU A 208 -18.73 -6.09 20.64
N ALA A 209 -20.04 -6.18 20.57
CA ALA A 209 -20.78 -7.45 20.58
C ALA A 209 -20.44 -8.36 19.37
N LEU A 210 -19.94 -7.80 18.26
CA LEU A 210 -19.56 -8.56 17.07
C LEU A 210 -18.07 -8.98 17.09
N ARG A 211 -17.22 -8.31 17.87
CA ARG A 211 -15.75 -8.52 17.87
C ARG A 211 -15.32 -9.97 18.07
N PRO A 212 -15.96 -10.81 18.91
CA PRO A 212 -15.49 -12.19 19.08
C PRO A 212 -15.67 -13.06 17.84
N THR A 213 -16.69 -12.78 17.01
CA THR A 213 -17.07 -13.66 15.91
C THR A 213 -16.93 -13.04 14.53
N GLU A 214 -17.09 -11.71 14.45
CA GLU A 214 -17.10 -10.97 13.19
C GLU A 214 -16.37 -9.64 13.38
N PHE A 215 -15.16 -9.54 12.82
CA PHE A 215 -14.27 -8.43 13.06
C PHE A 215 -13.25 -8.26 11.91
N PRO A 216 -13.04 -7.03 11.41
CA PRO A 216 -12.01 -6.77 10.39
C PRO A 216 -10.61 -6.90 10.99
N LYS A 217 -9.98 -8.06 10.84
CA LYS A 217 -8.63 -8.34 11.35
C LYS A 217 -7.57 -7.74 10.43
N VAL A 218 -7.39 -6.42 10.52
CA VAL A 218 -6.46 -5.66 9.67
C VAL A 218 -5.61 -4.67 10.47
N GLN A 219 -5.85 -4.61 11.78
CA GLN A 219 -5.29 -3.57 12.63
C GLN A 219 -3.86 -3.87 13.09
N LEU A 220 -3.45 -5.15 13.11
CA LEU A 220 -2.14 -5.56 13.60
C LEU A 220 -1.55 -6.68 12.73
N TYR A 221 -0.44 -6.37 12.09
CA TYR A 221 0.35 -7.31 11.31
C TYR A 221 1.80 -7.36 11.81
N CYS A 222 2.38 -8.54 11.77
CA CYS A 222 3.81 -8.75 11.86
C CYS A 222 4.34 -9.14 10.47
N LEU A 223 5.25 -8.34 9.93
CA LEU A 223 5.89 -8.60 8.66
C LEU A 223 7.33 -9.07 8.93
N MET A 224 7.70 -10.17 8.32
CA MET A 224 9.02 -10.78 8.48
C MET A 224 9.63 -11.01 7.10
N SER A 225 10.62 -10.23 6.76
CA SER A 225 11.24 -10.26 5.44
C SER A 225 12.71 -10.60 5.54
N VAL A 226 13.16 -11.59 4.79
CA VAL A 226 14.60 -11.83 4.63
C VAL A 226 15.23 -10.81 3.68
N ARG A 227 16.54 -10.62 3.77
CA ARG A 227 17.29 -9.76 2.85
C ARG A 227 16.96 -10.10 1.40
N ASP A 228 16.93 -9.09 0.54
CA ASP A 228 16.57 -9.15 -0.88
C ASP A 228 15.10 -9.49 -1.16
N SER A 229 14.23 -9.50 -0.14
CA SER A 229 12.79 -9.56 -0.37
C SER A 229 12.30 -8.31 -1.09
N TYR A 230 11.33 -8.50 -1.97
CA TYR A 230 10.66 -7.43 -2.71
C TYR A 230 9.16 -7.70 -2.74
N THR A 231 8.38 -6.67 -2.43
CA THR A 231 6.93 -6.62 -2.62
C THR A 231 6.65 -5.63 -3.73
N ASP A 232 6.02 -6.09 -4.80
CA ASP A 232 5.77 -5.27 -6.00
C ASP A 232 4.79 -4.13 -5.73
N PHE A 233 4.66 -3.21 -6.67
CA PHE A 233 3.78 -2.06 -6.54
C PHE A 233 2.34 -2.46 -6.28
N HIS A 234 1.80 -1.91 -5.21
CA HIS A 234 0.43 -2.13 -4.77
C HIS A 234 -0.12 -0.87 -4.08
N ILE A 235 -1.42 -0.87 -3.88
CA ILE A 235 -2.14 0.05 -3.02
C ILE A 235 -2.75 -0.80 -1.91
N ASP A 236 -2.67 -0.34 -0.67
CA ASP A 236 -3.33 -1.03 0.44
C ASP A 236 -4.83 -1.14 0.22
N PHE A 237 -5.41 -2.27 0.58
CA PHE A 237 -6.79 -2.63 0.28
C PHE A 237 -7.78 -1.52 0.71
N ALA A 238 -8.79 -1.27 -0.12
CA ALA A 238 -9.78 -0.19 0.01
C ALA A 238 -9.15 1.18 0.29
N GLY A 239 -7.89 1.41 -0.14
CA GLY A 239 -7.18 2.65 0.15
C GLY A 239 -7.05 2.96 1.63
N SER A 240 -6.99 1.93 2.48
CA SER A 240 -6.70 2.12 3.90
C SER A 240 -5.36 2.81 4.11
N SER A 241 -5.25 3.58 5.19
CA SER A 241 -3.98 4.12 5.64
C SER A 241 -3.24 3.08 6.49
N VAL A 242 -1.93 3.22 6.60
CA VAL A 242 -1.06 2.28 7.30
C VAL A 242 -0.20 2.99 8.32
N PHE A 243 0.00 2.40 9.47
CA PHE A 243 1.19 2.64 10.29
C PHE A 243 2.17 1.49 10.10
N TYR A 244 3.46 1.81 10.03
CA TYR A 244 4.51 0.86 9.70
C TYR A 244 5.74 1.14 10.53
N HIS A 245 6.04 0.32 11.53
CA HIS A 245 7.15 0.48 12.46
C HIS A 245 8.24 -0.56 12.21
N ILE A 246 9.46 -0.11 11.92
CA ILE A 246 10.61 -0.99 11.73
C ILE A 246 11.14 -1.43 13.10
N LEU A 247 10.79 -2.63 13.52
CA LEU A 247 11.27 -3.17 14.80
C LEU A 247 12.76 -3.57 14.71
N SER A 248 13.15 -4.18 13.59
CA SER A 248 14.56 -4.51 13.30
C SER A 248 14.82 -4.54 11.79
N GLY A 249 16.07 -4.31 11.39
CA GLY A 249 16.50 -4.32 10.00
C GLY A 249 16.21 -3.01 9.26
N SER A 250 15.92 -3.10 7.96
CA SER A 250 15.67 -1.92 7.12
C SER A 250 14.73 -2.21 5.95
N LYS A 251 14.05 -1.18 5.47
CA LYS A 251 13.15 -1.20 4.30
C LYS A 251 13.42 -0.01 3.41
N THR A 252 13.35 -0.24 2.10
CA THR A 252 13.36 0.81 1.09
C THR A 252 12.01 0.82 0.39
N PHE A 253 11.31 1.94 0.48
CA PHE A 253 10.04 2.16 -0.18
C PHE A 253 10.24 2.91 -1.50
N TYR A 254 9.39 2.60 -2.47
CA TYR A 254 9.30 3.26 -3.77
C TYR A 254 7.87 3.76 -3.93
N PHE A 255 7.66 5.06 -3.73
CA PHE A 255 6.35 5.69 -3.68
C PHE A 255 5.98 6.42 -4.95
N VAL A 256 4.75 6.25 -5.41
CA VAL A 256 4.14 7.01 -6.50
C VAL A 256 2.86 7.66 -5.99
N GLU A 257 2.75 8.97 -6.19
CA GLU A 257 1.60 9.76 -5.75
C GLU A 257 0.30 9.28 -6.41
N PRO A 258 -0.82 9.14 -5.66
CA PRO A 258 -2.10 8.66 -6.17
C PRO A 258 -2.88 9.73 -6.95
N THR A 259 -2.24 10.37 -7.93
CA THR A 259 -2.95 11.26 -8.86
C THR A 259 -3.93 10.46 -9.71
N PRO A 260 -5.01 11.07 -10.23
CA PRO A 260 -5.95 10.36 -11.13
C PRO A 260 -5.24 9.67 -12.30
N THR A 261 -4.22 10.30 -12.86
CA THR A 261 -3.42 9.72 -13.95
C THR A 261 -2.61 8.50 -13.50
N ASN A 262 -1.94 8.59 -12.34
CA ASN A 262 -1.14 7.48 -11.83
C ASN A 262 -2.01 6.30 -11.40
N LEU A 263 -3.18 6.56 -10.81
CA LEU A 263 -4.16 5.52 -10.46
C LEU A 263 -4.71 4.80 -11.71
N ARG A 264 -5.01 5.52 -12.79
CA ARG A 264 -5.39 4.87 -14.07
C ARG A 264 -4.27 4.01 -14.64
N LYS A 265 -3.02 4.49 -14.59
CA LYS A 265 -1.85 3.73 -15.04
C LYS A 265 -1.66 2.48 -14.17
N TYR A 266 -1.82 2.61 -12.86
CA TYR A 266 -1.75 1.50 -11.92
C TYR A 266 -2.84 0.46 -12.20
N ALA A 267 -4.11 0.86 -12.35
CA ALA A 267 -5.21 -0.04 -12.67
C ALA A 267 -4.95 -0.81 -13.97
N LYS A 268 -4.47 -0.12 -15.02
CA LYS A 268 -4.12 -0.75 -16.29
C LYS A 268 -2.96 -1.74 -16.15
N TRP A 269 -1.92 -1.37 -15.40
CA TRP A 269 -0.74 -2.23 -15.18
C TRP A 269 -1.10 -3.45 -14.32
N SER A 270 -1.80 -3.26 -13.20
CA SER A 270 -2.15 -4.34 -12.25
C SER A 270 -3.11 -5.37 -12.83
N SER A 271 -3.97 -4.98 -13.79
CA SER A 271 -4.88 -5.89 -14.51
C SER A 271 -4.27 -6.48 -15.79
N SER A 272 -3.03 -6.11 -16.14
CA SER A 272 -2.38 -6.62 -17.34
C SER A 272 -1.88 -8.06 -17.15
N ALA A 273 -2.01 -8.89 -18.19
CA ALA A 273 -1.36 -10.20 -18.23
C ALA A 273 0.18 -10.13 -18.10
N ASP A 274 0.76 -9.00 -18.45
CA ASP A 274 2.20 -8.74 -18.39
C ASP A 274 2.65 -8.10 -17.05
N GLN A 275 1.77 -7.96 -16.06
CA GLN A 275 2.07 -7.32 -14.79
C GLN A 275 3.32 -7.93 -14.12
N SER A 276 3.44 -9.24 -14.06
CA SER A 276 4.57 -9.94 -13.46
C SER A 276 5.90 -9.77 -14.24
N THR A 277 5.84 -9.26 -15.46
CA THR A 277 6.98 -9.08 -16.36
C THR A 277 7.29 -7.62 -16.70
N THR A 278 6.54 -6.67 -16.12
CA THR A 278 6.72 -5.23 -16.33
C THR A 278 6.89 -4.50 -15.01
N PHE A 279 7.79 -3.53 -14.96
CA PHE A 279 8.04 -2.73 -13.77
C PHE A 279 7.18 -1.45 -13.80
N PHE A 280 6.29 -1.29 -12.84
CA PHE A 280 5.40 -0.12 -12.80
C PHE A 280 6.13 1.22 -12.81
N GLY A 281 7.35 1.28 -12.23
CA GLY A 281 8.20 2.49 -12.27
C GLY A 281 8.49 3.00 -13.68
N GLU A 282 8.48 2.12 -14.70
CA GLU A 282 8.64 2.50 -16.12
C GLU A 282 7.36 3.14 -16.71
N GLU A 283 6.18 2.81 -16.18
CA GLU A 283 4.92 3.42 -16.57
C GLU A 283 4.77 4.86 -16.05
N VAL A 284 5.54 5.22 -15.02
CA VAL A 284 5.50 6.52 -14.34
C VAL A 284 6.88 7.18 -14.24
N PRO A 285 7.57 7.42 -15.36
CA PRO A 285 8.95 7.90 -15.36
C PRO A 285 9.08 9.23 -14.60
N GLY A 286 10.08 9.32 -13.72
CA GLY A 286 10.35 10.52 -12.92
C GLY A 286 9.29 10.83 -11.84
N LYS A 287 8.38 9.90 -11.52
CA LYS A 287 7.31 10.07 -10.53
C LYS A 287 7.51 9.23 -9.26
N CYS A 288 8.48 8.32 -9.26
CA CYS A 288 8.70 7.40 -8.17
C CYS A 288 9.77 7.94 -7.21
N HIS A 289 9.42 8.11 -5.94
CA HIS A 289 10.30 8.57 -4.87
C HIS A 289 10.83 7.40 -4.05
N LYS A 290 12.14 7.39 -3.80
CA LYS A 290 12.81 6.37 -2.98
C LYS A 290 12.95 6.88 -1.54
N VAL A 291 12.54 6.07 -0.57
CA VAL A 291 12.61 6.35 0.87
C VAL A 291 13.25 5.18 1.61
N GLU A 292 14.21 5.46 2.46
CA GLU A 292 14.88 4.44 3.28
C GLU A 292 14.47 4.59 4.74
N LEU A 293 14.01 3.47 5.33
CA LEU A 293 13.66 3.35 6.73
C LEU A 293 14.57 2.33 7.41
N THR A 294 14.92 2.63 8.63
CA THR A 294 15.78 1.81 9.48
C THR A 294 15.08 1.50 10.80
N GLN A 295 15.68 0.61 11.57
CA GLN A 295 15.20 0.26 12.90
C GLN A 295 14.82 1.50 13.73
N GLY A 296 13.65 1.46 14.34
CA GLY A 296 13.07 2.51 15.16
C GLY A 296 12.23 3.53 14.38
N ASP A 297 12.36 3.60 13.04
CA ASP A 297 11.53 4.49 12.24
C ASP A 297 10.07 4.03 12.22
N THR A 298 9.16 4.98 12.31
CA THR A 298 7.72 4.74 12.09
C THR A 298 7.24 5.57 10.91
N MET A 299 6.56 4.95 9.97
CA MET A 299 5.95 5.63 8.82
C MET A 299 4.43 5.55 8.90
N MET A 300 3.78 6.65 8.56
CA MET A 300 2.35 6.71 8.28
C MET A 300 2.16 6.84 6.77
N ILE A 301 1.46 5.90 6.16
CA ILE A 301 1.17 5.90 4.71
C ILE A 301 -0.30 6.27 4.54
N PRO A 302 -0.63 7.37 3.83
CA PRO A 302 -2.01 7.75 3.62
C PRO A 302 -2.69 6.93 2.52
N ALA A 303 -4.02 7.04 2.48
CA ALA A 303 -4.89 6.37 1.51
C ALA A 303 -4.40 6.50 0.07
N GLY A 304 -4.38 5.38 -0.65
CA GLY A 304 -4.19 5.34 -2.10
C GLY A 304 -2.74 5.43 -2.60
N TRP A 305 -1.75 5.63 -1.74
CA TRP A 305 -0.35 5.72 -2.19
C TRP A 305 0.13 4.40 -2.79
N ILE A 306 0.50 4.45 -4.06
CA ILE A 306 1.05 3.30 -4.79
C ILE A 306 2.49 3.10 -4.32
N HIS A 307 2.84 1.90 -3.85
CA HIS A 307 4.19 1.68 -3.36
C HIS A 307 4.69 0.25 -3.56
N ALA A 308 6.01 0.13 -3.72
CA ALA A 308 6.75 -1.12 -3.66
C ALA A 308 7.76 -1.07 -2.52
N VAL A 309 8.15 -2.25 -2.01
CA VAL A 309 9.03 -2.34 -0.84
C VAL A 309 10.15 -3.34 -1.09
N TYR A 310 11.40 -2.89 -0.95
CA TYR A 310 12.59 -3.72 -0.96
C TYR A 310 13.21 -3.83 0.43
N THR A 311 13.78 -4.97 0.75
CA THR A 311 14.38 -5.28 2.04
C THR A 311 15.90 -5.41 1.94
N PRO A 312 16.67 -4.34 2.21
CA PRO A 312 18.15 -4.38 2.12
C PRO A 312 18.80 -5.28 3.18
N SER A 313 18.21 -5.38 4.36
CA SER A 313 18.59 -6.28 5.44
C SER A 313 17.38 -6.97 6.04
N SER A 314 17.51 -8.22 6.45
CA SER A 314 16.40 -8.98 7.06
C SER A 314 15.75 -8.17 8.16
N SER A 315 14.42 -8.15 8.19
CA SER A 315 13.66 -7.20 9.00
C SER A 315 12.42 -7.84 9.64
N VAL A 316 12.09 -7.34 10.82
CA VAL A 316 10.81 -7.55 11.48
C VAL A 316 10.12 -6.20 11.64
N VAL A 317 8.85 -6.16 11.26
CA VAL A 317 8.05 -4.92 11.25
C VAL A 317 6.71 -5.19 11.91
N ILE A 318 6.26 -4.24 12.72
CA ILE A 318 4.90 -4.21 13.25
C ILE A 318 4.15 -3.08 12.55
N GLY A 319 3.02 -3.42 11.96
CA GLY A 319 2.20 -2.47 11.24
C GLY A 319 0.72 -2.79 11.32
N GLY A 320 -0.07 -2.03 10.61
CA GLY A 320 -1.51 -2.30 10.50
C GLY A 320 -2.24 -1.24 9.70
N ASN A 321 -3.37 -1.65 9.18
CA ASN A 321 -4.23 -0.80 8.36
C ASN A 321 -5.33 -0.16 9.22
N PHE A 322 -5.71 1.04 8.84
CA PHE A 322 -6.83 1.75 9.46
C PHE A 322 -7.55 2.62 8.43
N VAL A 323 -8.82 2.80 8.62
CA VAL A 323 -9.68 3.67 7.79
C VAL A 323 -10.25 4.79 8.64
N HIS A 324 -10.40 5.97 8.04
CA HIS A 324 -10.75 7.20 8.75
C HIS A 324 -11.42 8.23 7.83
N SER A 325 -11.96 9.31 8.42
CA SER A 325 -12.74 10.33 7.71
C SER A 325 -11.94 11.27 6.81
N ILE A 326 -10.60 11.36 6.95
CA ILE A 326 -9.82 12.40 6.26
C ILE A 326 -9.75 12.19 4.74
N ASN A 327 -9.66 10.92 4.28
CA ASN A 327 -9.41 10.58 2.87
C ASN A 327 -10.49 9.66 2.25
N ILE A 328 -11.74 9.82 2.64
CA ILE A 328 -12.86 9.00 2.16
C ILE A 328 -12.97 8.90 0.64
N PRO A 329 -12.88 10.00 -0.14
CA PRO A 329 -12.95 9.89 -1.60
C PRO A 329 -11.88 8.99 -2.19
N MET A 330 -10.67 8.98 -1.61
CA MET A 330 -9.59 8.13 -2.05
C MET A 330 -9.82 6.67 -1.68
N GLN A 331 -10.36 6.39 -0.49
CA GLN A 331 -10.70 5.03 -0.06
C GLN A 331 -11.73 4.40 -1.02
N TYR A 332 -12.79 5.14 -1.37
CA TYR A 332 -13.77 4.67 -2.34
C TYR A 332 -13.16 4.49 -3.73
N ARG A 333 -12.32 5.44 -4.18
CA ARG A 333 -11.67 5.32 -5.49
C ARG A 333 -10.80 4.07 -5.58
N VAL A 334 -10.08 3.72 -4.52
CA VAL A 334 -9.27 2.49 -4.49
C VAL A 334 -10.17 1.25 -4.46
N ALA A 335 -11.25 1.26 -3.68
CA ALA A 335 -12.21 0.15 -3.68
C ALA A 335 -12.86 -0.06 -5.05
N GLU A 336 -13.15 1.01 -5.80
CA GLU A 336 -13.59 0.93 -7.19
C GLU A 336 -12.52 0.30 -8.10
N ILE A 337 -11.25 0.73 -7.97
CA ILE A 337 -10.14 0.15 -8.73
C ILE A 337 -10.00 -1.35 -8.44
N GLU A 338 -10.13 -1.79 -7.19
CA GLU A 338 -10.10 -3.21 -6.83
C GLU A 338 -11.21 -4.02 -7.52
N ILE A 339 -12.39 -3.40 -7.70
CA ILE A 339 -13.50 -4.01 -8.44
C ILE A 339 -13.21 -4.02 -9.95
N GLU A 340 -12.76 -2.87 -10.49
CA GLU A 340 -12.42 -2.71 -11.91
C GLU A 340 -11.30 -3.66 -12.37
N THR A 341 -10.38 -4.01 -11.46
CA THR A 341 -9.22 -4.89 -11.73
C THR A 341 -9.40 -6.33 -11.26
N ASP A 342 -10.62 -6.71 -10.87
CA ASP A 342 -10.98 -8.07 -10.43
C ASP A 342 -10.11 -8.60 -9.27
N VAL A 343 -9.68 -7.73 -8.34
CA VAL A 343 -8.96 -8.16 -7.12
C VAL A 343 -9.82 -9.19 -6.37
N PRO A 344 -9.30 -10.39 -6.07
CA PRO A 344 -10.07 -11.40 -5.36
C PRO A 344 -10.56 -10.92 -3.99
N PRO A 345 -11.78 -11.30 -3.54
CA PRO A 345 -12.35 -10.84 -2.27
C PRO A 345 -11.46 -11.06 -1.05
N LYS A 346 -10.65 -12.12 -1.03
CA LYS A 346 -9.70 -12.41 0.06
C LYS A 346 -8.58 -11.36 0.22
N PHE A 347 -8.32 -10.56 -0.83
CA PHE A 347 -7.33 -9.48 -0.83
C PHE A 347 -7.98 -8.10 -0.73
N ARG A 348 -9.29 -8.01 -0.49
CA ARG A 348 -10.00 -6.76 -0.23
C ARG A 348 -10.16 -6.55 1.28
N PHE A 349 -10.40 -5.31 1.67
CA PHE A 349 -10.63 -4.97 3.07
C PHE A 349 -11.86 -5.74 3.60
N PRO A 350 -11.70 -6.59 4.64
CA PRO A 350 -12.80 -7.40 5.14
C PRO A 350 -13.88 -6.51 5.77
N TYR A 351 -15.14 -6.80 5.44
CA TYR A 351 -16.30 -6.07 5.95
C TYR A 351 -16.30 -4.55 5.66
N PHE A 352 -15.63 -4.09 4.61
CA PHE A 352 -15.51 -2.65 4.32
C PHE A 352 -16.86 -1.96 4.23
N GLU A 353 -17.81 -2.51 3.48
CA GLU A 353 -19.17 -1.97 3.36
C GLU A 353 -19.88 -1.95 4.72
N LYS A 354 -19.83 -3.04 5.49
CA LYS A 354 -20.43 -3.14 6.81
C LYS A 354 -19.87 -2.11 7.79
N LEU A 355 -18.56 -1.90 7.77
CA LEU A 355 -17.90 -0.87 8.57
C LEU A 355 -18.40 0.52 8.21
N ASN A 356 -18.53 0.84 6.92
CA ASN A 356 -19.08 2.12 6.47
C ASN A 356 -20.52 2.33 6.97
N TRP A 357 -21.36 1.29 7.00
CA TRP A 357 -22.71 1.39 7.58
C TRP A 357 -22.68 1.65 9.09
N PHE A 358 -21.76 1.04 9.84
CA PHE A 358 -21.61 1.33 11.27
C PHE A 358 -21.14 2.77 11.51
N VAL A 359 -20.22 3.26 10.67
CA VAL A 359 -19.79 4.66 10.72
C VAL A 359 -20.97 5.60 10.45
N ALA A 360 -21.74 5.36 9.37
CA ALA A 360 -22.91 6.16 9.03
C ALA A 360 -23.95 6.18 10.16
N LEU A 361 -24.25 5.02 10.75
CA LEU A 361 -25.16 4.90 11.88
C LEU A 361 -24.65 5.65 13.13
N GLY A 362 -23.38 5.46 13.47
CA GLY A 362 -22.75 6.14 14.60
C GLY A 362 -22.74 7.66 14.43
N CYS A 363 -22.49 8.13 13.22
CA CYS A 363 -22.57 9.53 12.87
C CYS A 363 -24.01 10.08 13.04
N PHE A 364 -25.01 9.36 12.54
CA PHE A 364 -26.41 9.74 12.69
C PHE A 364 -26.85 9.81 14.16
N GLN A 365 -26.43 8.87 14.99
CA GLN A 365 -26.80 8.80 16.41
C GLN A 365 -26.17 9.91 17.27
N ARG A 366 -24.97 10.39 16.91
CA ARG A 366 -24.27 11.47 17.65
C ARG A 366 -24.91 12.85 17.46
N GLY A 367 -25.80 13.03 16.46
CA GLY A 367 -26.61 14.26 16.26
C GLY A 367 -25.81 15.47 15.77
N PRO A 368 -26.39 16.69 15.78
CA PRO A 368 -25.78 17.89 15.13
C PRO A 368 -24.55 18.49 15.82
N GLY A 369 -23.93 17.79 16.75
CA GLY A 369 -22.61 18.14 17.30
C GLY A 369 -21.42 17.71 16.44
N MET A 370 -21.69 17.09 15.28
CA MET A 370 -20.66 16.69 14.31
C MET A 370 -20.16 17.89 13.51
N THR A 371 -18.87 17.88 13.21
CA THR A 371 -18.28 18.85 12.28
C THR A 371 -18.85 18.63 10.87
N THR A 372 -18.85 19.69 10.05
CA THR A 372 -19.28 19.65 8.63
C THR A 372 -18.50 18.57 7.84
N ASP A 373 -17.29 18.23 8.25
CA ASP A 373 -16.46 17.21 7.62
C ASP A 373 -16.95 15.79 7.98
N ASP A 374 -17.42 15.57 9.21
CA ASP A 374 -18.05 14.30 9.59
C ASP A 374 -19.38 14.07 8.84
N LEU A 375 -20.15 15.11 8.57
CA LEU A 375 -21.41 15.04 7.80
C LEU A 375 -21.17 14.81 6.29
N ARG A 376 -20.10 15.35 5.73
CA ARG A 376 -19.68 15.04 4.34
C ARG A 376 -19.38 13.55 4.16
N CYS A 377 -18.93 12.87 5.20
CA CYS A 377 -18.72 11.42 5.20
C CYS A 377 -20.00 10.66 4.85
N VAL A 378 -21.13 11.03 5.45
CA VAL A 378 -22.40 10.29 5.29
C VAL A 378 -23.03 10.52 3.91
N CYS A 379 -22.84 11.72 3.32
CA CYS A 379 -23.45 12.05 2.03
C CYS A 379 -22.74 11.48 0.81
N VAL A 380 -21.45 11.09 0.92
CA VAL A 380 -20.67 10.49 -0.18
C VAL A 380 -20.78 8.97 -0.20
N THR A 381 -21.26 8.37 0.89
CA THR A 381 -21.22 6.91 1.10
C THR A 381 -22.42 6.13 0.57
N THR A 382 -23.39 6.77 -0.11
CA THR A 382 -24.46 6.05 -0.79
C THR A 382 -24.22 6.04 -2.29
N PRO A 383 -23.62 4.99 -2.86
CA PRO A 383 -23.82 4.73 -4.28
C PRO A 383 -25.34 4.51 -4.48
N PRO A 384 -25.91 4.87 -5.66
CA PRO A 384 -27.29 4.53 -5.96
C PRO A 384 -27.43 3.03 -5.77
N ILE A 385 -28.34 2.62 -4.89
CA ILE A 385 -28.71 1.22 -4.68
C ILE A 385 -29.10 0.66 -6.05
N PRO A 386 -28.43 -0.37 -6.61
CA PRO A 386 -28.98 -1.05 -7.74
C PRO A 386 -30.32 -1.61 -7.27
N GLU A 387 -31.40 -1.27 -7.97
CA GLU A 387 -32.70 -1.87 -7.73
C GLU A 387 -32.52 -3.39 -7.82
N ILE A 388 -32.57 -4.04 -6.66
CA ILE A 388 -32.72 -5.49 -6.58
C ILE A 388 -34.19 -5.76 -6.87
N ILE A 389 -34.49 -6.13 -8.13
CA ILE A 389 -35.73 -6.82 -8.50
C ILE A 389 -35.48 -8.32 -8.44
#